data_6c69b6d157ad2d4dfcb8b9191ed83afa
#
_entry.id   6c69b6d157ad2d4dfcb8b9191ed83afa
#
_cell.length_a   1.000
_cell.length_b   1.000
_cell.length_c   1.000
_cell.angle_alpha   90.00
_cell.angle_beta   90.00
_cell.angle_gamma   90.00
#
_symmetry.space_group_name_H-M   'P 1'
#
loop_
_entity.id
_entity.type
_entity.pdbx_description
1 polymer ?
#
loop_
_entity_poly.entity_id
_entity_poly.type
_entity_poly.pdbx_seq_one_letter_code
_entity_poly.pdbx_strand_id
1 'polypeptide(L)'
;DENLLTMTAALLHDIGHGAYSHTFEGLFGTDHEKMTQLIITSPETEVNQILLQVAPDFPNRVASVIDHTYPNKQVVQLISSQIDVDRMDYLLRDAYFTGASYGKFDLTRILRVIRPIENGIAFQQNGMHAVEDYVVSRYQMYMQVYFHPATRAMEVLLQNLLKRARTIYPDQKEYFQLTSPRLIPFFEEEVTIQDYLNLDDGVMNTYFQVWMDSPDTVSYTHLTL
;
A
#
# COMPACT_ATOMS: atom_id res chain seq x y z
N ASP A 1 6.22 -19.64 -16.66
CA ASP A 1 4.94 -19.14 -17.14
C ASP A 1 4.80 -17.67 -16.75
N GLU A 2 4.81 -16.75 -17.74
CA GLU A 2 4.72 -15.31 -17.49
C GLU A 2 3.34 -14.89 -16.96
N ASN A 3 2.29 -15.64 -17.25
CA ASN A 3 0.96 -15.35 -16.70
C ASN A 3 0.97 -15.51 -15.17
N LEU A 4 1.54 -16.63 -14.68
CA LEU A 4 1.66 -16.84 -13.23
C LEU A 4 2.53 -15.74 -12.59
N LEU A 5 3.64 -15.38 -13.22
CA LEU A 5 4.52 -14.31 -12.74
C LEU A 5 3.77 -12.98 -12.64
N THR A 6 3.04 -12.60 -13.69
CA THR A 6 2.28 -11.34 -13.73
C THR A 6 1.19 -11.32 -12.64
N MET A 7 0.42 -12.41 -12.51
CA MET A 7 -0.63 -12.52 -11.48
C MET A 7 -0.04 -12.46 -10.07
N THR A 8 1.08 -13.14 -9.84
CA THR A 8 1.76 -13.13 -8.53
C THR A 8 2.31 -11.75 -8.21
N ALA A 9 2.95 -11.09 -9.17
CA ALA A 9 3.46 -9.74 -8.97
C ALA A 9 2.33 -8.73 -8.72
N ALA A 10 1.21 -8.83 -9.46
CA ALA A 10 0.03 -7.99 -9.22
C ALA A 10 -0.60 -8.22 -7.84
N LEU A 11 -0.57 -9.45 -7.31
CA LEU A 11 -1.08 -9.76 -5.97
C LEU A 11 -0.18 -9.22 -4.86
N LEU A 12 1.15 -9.25 -5.08
CA LEU A 12 2.13 -9.00 -4.03
C LEU A 12 2.77 -7.60 -4.08
N HIS A 13 2.47 -6.78 -5.09
CA HIS A 13 3.21 -5.52 -5.32
C HIS A 13 3.16 -4.56 -4.13
N ASP A 14 2.08 -4.56 -3.35
CA ASP A 14 1.84 -3.67 -2.22
C ASP A 14 1.89 -4.38 -0.84
N ILE A 15 2.36 -5.64 -0.79
CA ILE A 15 2.42 -6.41 0.47
C ILE A 15 3.33 -5.76 1.53
N GLY A 16 4.21 -4.87 1.11
CA GLY A 16 5.12 -4.12 1.97
C GLY A 16 4.54 -2.87 2.59
N HIS A 17 3.26 -2.54 2.36
CA HIS A 17 2.64 -1.43 3.07
C HIS A 17 2.50 -1.73 4.57
N GLY A 18 3.02 -0.84 5.41
CA GLY A 18 2.81 -0.86 6.86
C GLY A 18 1.42 -0.36 7.27
N ALA A 19 1.13 -0.43 8.55
CA ALA A 19 -0.12 0.05 9.12
C ALA A 19 -0.41 1.50 8.67
N TYR A 20 -1.62 1.76 8.15
CA TYR A 20 -2.00 3.07 7.60
C TYR A 20 -1.10 3.57 6.46
N SER A 21 -0.45 2.66 5.74
CA SER A 21 0.28 2.93 4.49
C SER A 21 1.25 4.12 4.58
N HIS A 22 1.10 5.11 3.72
CA HIS A 22 2.01 6.25 3.61
C HIS A 22 2.12 7.13 4.86
N THR A 23 1.09 7.14 5.74
CA THR A 23 1.17 7.87 7.00
C THR A 23 2.24 7.28 7.92
N PHE A 24 2.33 5.96 7.96
CA PHE A 24 3.32 5.23 8.74
C PHE A 24 4.72 5.42 8.16
N GLU A 25 4.86 5.30 6.85
CA GLU A 25 6.13 5.50 6.14
C GLU A 25 6.74 6.87 6.41
N GLY A 26 5.93 7.93 6.30
CA GLY A 26 6.38 9.29 6.51
C GLY A 26 6.89 9.56 7.94
N LEU A 27 6.45 8.77 8.92
CA LEU A 27 6.87 8.91 10.32
C LEU A 27 8.07 8.03 10.69
N PHE A 28 8.07 6.77 10.25
CA PHE A 28 9.06 5.77 10.65
C PHE A 28 10.16 5.58 9.61
N GLY A 29 10.09 6.29 8.48
CA GLY A 29 11.11 6.22 7.42
C GLY A 29 11.15 4.85 6.73
N THR A 30 10.06 4.10 6.78
CA THR A 30 9.92 2.86 6.04
C THR A 30 9.60 3.15 4.56
N ASP A 31 9.81 2.18 3.71
CA ASP A 31 9.58 2.28 2.26
C ASP A 31 8.89 0.99 1.83
N HIS A 32 7.62 1.08 1.44
CA HIS A 32 6.80 -0.09 1.13
C HIS A 32 7.36 -0.89 -0.05
N GLU A 33 7.98 -0.25 -1.05
CA GLU A 33 8.57 -0.95 -2.18
C GLU A 33 9.75 -1.82 -1.72
N LYS A 34 10.63 -1.28 -0.85
CA LYS A 34 11.73 -2.03 -0.26
C LYS A 34 11.24 -3.14 0.67
N MET A 35 10.21 -2.88 1.46
CA MET A 35 9.61 -3.90 2.32
C MET A 35 8.94 -4.99 1.50
N THR A 36 8.26 -4.67 0.41
CA THR A 36 7.72 -5.64 -0.55
C THR A 36 8.84 -6.54 -1.09
N GLN A 37 9.94 -5.96 -1.55
CA GLN A 37 11.12 -6.70 -2.03
C GLN A 37 11.66 -7.65 -0.94
N LEU A 38 11.80 -7.14 0.27
CA LEU A 38 12.33 -7.91 1.40
C LEU A 38 11.39 -9.07 1.76
N ILE A 39 10.08 -8.83 1.83
CA ILE A 39 9.08 -9.88 2.13
C ILE A 39 9.09 -10.98 1.07
N ILE A 40 9.23 -10.62 -0.20
CA ILE A 40 9.24 -11.58 -1.32
C ILE A 40 10.54 -12.39 -1.35
N THR A 41 11.68 -11.79 -1.04
CA THR A 41 13.01 -12.41 -1.25
C THR A 41 13.62 -13.01 0.01
N SER A 42 13.20 -12.62 1.22
CA SER A 42 13.75 -13.15 2.46
C SER A 42 13.29 -14.58 2.74
N PRO A 43 14.21 -15.51 3.02
CA PRO A 43 13.84 -16.89 3.36
C PRO A 43 13.11 -17.03 4.71
N GLU A 44 13.04 -15.96 5.49
CA GLU A 44 12.36 -15.94 6.80
C GLU A 44 10.84 -15.77 6.65
N THR A 45 10.34 -15.47 5.45
CA THR A 45 8.91 -15.21 5.20
C THR A 45 8.20 -16.40 4.60
N GLU A 46 6.94 -16.60 4.97
CA GLU A 46 6.09 -17.62 4.34
C GLU A 46 5.88 -17.34 2.84
N VAL A 47 5.80 -16.07 2.46
CA VAL A 47 5.65 -15.65 1.05
C VAL A 47 6.80 -16.21 0.21
N ASN A 48 8.04 -15.99 0.64
CA ASN A 48 9.21 -16.54 -0.05
C ASN A 48 9.16 -18.06 -0.15
N GLN A 49 8.86 -18.75 0.96
CA GLN A 49 8.81 -20.21 1.01
C GLN A 49 7.76 -20.79 0.05
N ILE A 50 6.61 -20.11 -0.08
CA ILE A 50 5.57 -20.51 -1.04
C ILE A 50 6.03 -20.27 -2.47
N LEU A 51 6.63 -19.13 -2.76
CA LEU A 51 7.13 -18.79 -4.10
C LEU A 51 8.25 -19.75 -4.57
N LEU A 52 9.12 -20.18 -3.65
CA LEU A 52 10.18 -21.16 -3.94
C LEU A 52 9.62 -22.53 -4.38
N GLN A 53 8.36 -22.87 -4.06
CA GLN A 53 7.73 -24.10 -4.54
C GLN A 53 7.44 -24.07 -6.04
N VAL A 54 7.36 -22.88 -6.65
CA VAL A 54 7.19 -22.73 -8.11
C VAL A 54 8.52 -22.96 -8.84
N ALA A 55 9.57 -22.22 -8.45
CA ALA A 55 10.92 -22.38 -8.93
C ALA A 55 11.91 -21.65 -7.99
N PRO A 56 13.18 -22.06 -7.93
CA PRO A 56 14.17 -21.43 -7.06
C PRO A 56 14.43 -19.95 -7.35
N ASP A 57 14.24 -19.49 -8.59
CA ASP A 57 14.41 -18.11 -9.04
C ASP A 57 13.11 -17.29 -9.01
N PHE A 58 11.97 -17.93 -8.73
CA PHE A 58 10.67 -17.30 -8.87
C PHE A 58 10.48 -16.09 -7.93
N PRO A 59 10.89 -16.12 -6.64
CA PRO A 59 10.81 -14.92 -5.79
C PRO A 59 11.56 -13.71 -6.39
N ASN A 60 12.78 -13.93 -6.89
CA ASN A 60 13.58 -12.86 -7.49
C ASN A 60 12.95 -12.33 -8.80
N ARG A 61 12.31 -13.19 -9.58
CA ARG A 61 11.57 -12.77 -10.78
C ARG A 61 10.36 -11.93 -10.43
N VAL A 62 9.58 -12.32 -9.41
CA VAL A 62 8.44 -11.52 -8.91
C VAL A 62 8.94 -10.16 -8.42
N ALA A 63 9.97 -10.13 -7.60
CA ALA A 63 10.60 -8.91 -7.12
C ALA A 63 11.07 -8.01 -8.27
N SER A 64 11.67 -8.57 -9.32
CA SER A 64 12.15 -7.80 -10.48
C SER A 64 11.04 -7.19 -11.34
N VAL A 65 9.84 -7.76 -11.32
CA VAL A 65 8.66 -7.13 -11.96
C VAL A 65 8.23 -5.90 -11.18
N ILE A 66 8.19 -6.00 -9.86
CA ILE A 66 7.74 -4.95 -8.95
C ILE A 66 8.73 -3.78 -8.94
N ASP A 67 10.03 -4.04 -8.94
CA ASP A 67 11.08 -2.99 -8.99
C ASP A 67 11.39 -2.49 -10.42
N HIS A 68 10.59 -2.89 -11.41
CA HIS A 68 10.67 -2.48 -12.81
C HIS A 68 11.94 -2.92 -13.56
N THR A 69 12.73 -3.84 -13.01
CA THR A 69 13.96 -4.35 -13.65
C THR A 69 13.71 -5.56 -14.55
N TYR A 70 12.52 -6.18 -14.48
CA TYR A 70 12.17 -7.32 -15.31
C TYR A 70 12.29 -7.00 -16.82
N PRO A 71 12.89 -7.91 -17.62
CA PRO A 71 13.17 -7.63 -19.04
C PRO A 71 11.94 -7.39 -19.88
N ASN A 72 10.84 -8.13 -19.63
CA ASN A 72 9.59 -7.94 -20.36
C ASN A 72 8.83 -6.72 -19.86
N LYS A 73 8.96 -5.60 -20.57
CA LYS A 73 8.32 -4.32 -20.21
C LYS A 73 6.80 -4.35 -20.32
N GLN A 74 6.22 -5.30 -21.05
CA GLN A 74 4.77 -5.49 -21.11
C GLN A 74 4.23 -5.93 -19.74
N VAL A 75 4.90 -6.90 -19.11
CA VAL A 75 4.56 -7.39 -17.74
C VAL A 75 4.69 -6.26 -16.73
N VAL A 76 5.80 -5.53 -16.76
CA VAL A 76 6.04 -4.40 -15.85
C VAL A 76 4.94 -3.35 -15.97
N GLN A 77 4.60 -2.93 -17.21
CA GLN A 77 3.62 -1.87 -17.43
C GLN A 77 2.17 -2.29 -17.14
N LEU A 78 1.86 -3.57 -17.19
CA LEU A 78 0.56 -4.05 -16.72
C LEU A 78 0.36 -3.82 -15.23
N ILE A 79 1.42 -3.88 -14.44
CA ILE A 79 1.36 -3.75 -12.96
C ILE A 79 1.63 -2.33 -12.52
N SER A 80 2.55 -1.63 -13.19
CA SER A 80 2.93 -0.27 -12.81
C SER A 80 3.11 0.61 -14.05
N SER A 81 2.08 1.40 -14.35
CA SER A 81 2.08 2.41 -15.42
C SER A 81 1.01 3.48 -15.14
N GLN A 82 0.71 4.34 -16.12
CA GLN A 82 -0.37 5.33 -15.97
C GLN A 82 -1.77 4.71 -16.06
N ILE A 83 -1.89 3.59 -16.78
CA ILE A 83 -3.14 2.83 -16.96
C ILE A 83 -2.78 1.36 -16.75
N ASP A 84 -2.67 0.96 -15.49
CA ASP A 84 -2.32 -0.37 -15.04
C ASP A 84 -3.51 -1.08 -14.38
N VAL A 85 -3.34 -2.36 -14.11
CA VAL A 85 -4.40 -3.19 -13.54
C VAL A 85 -4.71 -2.82 -12.10
N ASP A 86 -3.72 -2.39 -11.33
CA ASP A 86 -3.88 -1.94 -9.96
C ASP A 86 -4.79 -0.71 -9.87
N ARG A 87 -4.48 0.34 -10.64
CA ARG A 87 -5.31 1.56 -10.68
C ARG A 87 -6.71 1.29 -11.17
N MET A 88 -6.86 0.44 -12.18
CA MET A 88 -8.18 0.06 -12.68
C MET A 88 -9.00 -0.69 -11.63
N ASP A 89 -8.37 -1.57 -10.85
CA ASP A 89 -9.04 -2.31 -9.78
C ASP A 89 -9.46 -1.39 -8.64
N TYR A 90 -8.50 -0.64 -8.04
CA TYR A 90 -8.83 0.13 -6.86
C TYR A 90 -9.83 1.27 -7.15
N LEU A 91 -9.76 1.92 -8.30
CA LEU A 91 -10.74 2.96 -8.67
C LEU A 91 -12.17 2.42 -8.68
N LEU A 92 -12.39 1.25 -9.29
CA LEU A 92 -13.72 0.62 -9.32
C LEU A 92 -14.17 0.15 -7.94
N ARG A 93 -13.27 -0.45 -7.18
CA ARG A 93 -13.53 -0.96 -5.84
C ARG A 93 -13.80 0.18 -4.86
N ASP A 94 -12.99 1.23 -4.89
CA ASP A 94 -13.19 2.40 -4.03
C ASP A 94 -14.47 3.16 -4.39
N ALA A 95 -14.80 3.30 -5.68
CA ALA A 95 -16.06 3.86 -6.12
C ALA A 95 -17.27 3.06 -5.59
N TYR A 96 -17.15 1.73 -5.53
CA TYR A 96 -18.18 0.86 -4.97
C TYR A 96 -18.34 1.06 -3.45
N PHE A 97 -17.26 1.00 -2.69
CA PHE A 97 -17.31 1.06 -1.23
C PHE A 97 -17.56 2.46 -0.67
N THR A 98 -17.12 3.51 -1.36
CA THR A 98 -17.42 4.90 -0.97
C THR A 98 -18.79 5.38 -1.45
N GLY A 99 -19.45 4.64 -2.34
CA GLY A 99 -20.69 5.06 -2.98
C GLY A 99 -20.52 6.19 -4.01
N ALA A 100 -19.27 6.55 -4.34
CA ALA A 100 -18.97 7.58 -5.33
C ALA A 100 -19.08 7.02 -6.75
N SER A 101 -20.02 7.58 -7.55
CA SER A 101 -20.17 7.14 -8.96
C SER A 101 -19.06 7.61 -9.90
N TYR A 102 -18.18 8.46 -9.43
CA TYR A 102 -17.13 9.10 -10.25
C TYR A 102 -16.04 8.14 -10.74
N GLY A 103 -15.74 7.08 -10.00
CA GLY A 103 -14.71 6.10 -10.34
C GLY A 103 -15.14 5.04 -11.36
N LYS A 104 -16.33 5.15 -11.95
CA LYS A 104 -16.83 4.19 -12.94
C LYS A 104 -16.36 4.56 -14.34
N PHE A 105 -15.76 3.59 -15.03
CA PHE A 105 -15.31 3.70 -16.42
C PHE A 105 -15.51 2.34 -17.13
N ASP A 106 -15.44 2.32 -18.46
CA ASP A 106 -15.61 1.08 -19.24
C ASP A 106 -14.32 0.23 -19.25
N LEU A 107 -14.09 -0.51 -18.14
CA LEU A 107 -12.99 -1.46 -18.02
C LEU A 107 -12.98 -2.49 -19.14
N THR A 108 -14.16 -3.01 -19.52
CA THR A 108 -14.27 -4.01 -20.58
C THR A 108 -13.74 -3.48 -21.91
N ARG A 109 -14.04 -2.22 -22.22
CA ARG A 109 -13.54 -1.58 -23.43
C ARG A 109 -12.04 -1.35 -23.39
N ILE A 110 -11.50 -0.89 -22.24
CA ILE A 110 -10.05 -0.72 -22.06
C ILE A 110 -9.33 -2.04 -22.29
N LEU A 111 -9.76 -3.12 -21.66
CA LEU A 111 -9.17 -4.46 -21.82
C LEU A 111 -9.23 -4.98 -23.26
N ARG A 112 -10.24 -4.59 -24.03
CA ARG A 112 -10.35 -4.97 -25.46
C ARG A 112 -9.43 -4.21 -26.38
N VAL A 113 -9.00 -3.02 -26.00
CA VAL A 113 -8.19 -2.15 -26.86
C VAL A 113 -6.73 -2.08 -26.46
N ILE A 114 -6.34 -2.65 -25.32
CA ILE A 114 -4.95 -2.81 -24.90
C ILE A 114 -4.20 -3.73 -25.89
N ARG A 115 -2.99 -3.40 -26.25
CA ARG A 115 -2.13 -4.20 -27.14
C ARG A 115 -0.71 -4.22 -26.61
N PRO A 116 -0.06 -5.39 -26.62
CA PRO A 116 1.37 -5.48 -26.38
C PRO A 116 2.12 -4.84 -27.55
N ILE A 117 3.16 -4.11 -27.22
CA ILE A 117 4.15 -3.56 -28.16
C ILE A 117 5.55 -3.95 -27.69
N GLU A 118 6.57 -3.74 -28.50
CA GLU A 118 7.96 -4.14 -28.20
C GLU A 118 8.43 -3.64 -26.80
N ASN A 119 8.13 -2.37 -26.48
CA ASN A 119 8.59 -1.72 -25.24
C ASN A 119 7.49 -1.50 -24.20
N GLY A 120 6.44 -2.33 -24.19
CA GLY A 120 5.37 -2.22 -23.21
C GLY A 120 3.98 -2.46 -23.77
N ILE A 121 3.02 -1.62 -23.37
CA ILE A 121 1.62 -1.70 -23.77
C ILE A 121 1.17 -0.40 -24.44
N ALA A 122 0.22 -0.51 -25.38
CA ALA A 122 -0.43 0.62 -26.05
C ALA A 122 -1.94 0.39 -26.14
N PHE A 123 -2.70 1.43 -26.43
CA PHE A 123 -4.14 1.38 -26.59
C PHE A 123 -4.50 1.72 -28.05
N GLN A 124 -5.40 0.94 -28.64
CA GLN A 124 -5.87 1.22 -29.99
C GLN A 124 -6.66 2.53 -30.03
N GLN A 125 -6.48 3.29 -31.12
CA GLN A 125 -7.13 4.60 -31.29
C GLN A 125 -8.66 4.55 -31.19
N ASN A 126 -9.29 3.46 -31.62
CA ASN A 126 -10.73 3.28 -31.50
C ASN A 126 -11.22 3.08 -30.06
N GLY A 127 -10.32 2.98 -29.08
CA GLY A 127 -10.59 2.93 -27.65
C GLY A 127 -10.31 4.24 -26.92
N MET A 128 -9.91 5.31 -27.61
CA MET A 128 -9.48 6.57 -27.01
C MET A 128 -10.48 7.12 -26.00
N HIS A 129 -11.77 7.11 -26.33
CA HIS A 129 -12.81 7.63 -25.41
C HIS A 129 -12.92 6.83 -24.11
N ALA A 130 -12.67 5.53 -24.11
CA ALA A 130 -12.64 4.73 -22.88
C ALA A 130 -11.41 5.07 -22.02
N VAL A 131 -10.29 5.40 -22.64
CA VAL A 131 -9.06 5.86 -21.97
C VAL A 131 -9.28 7.27 -21.38
N GLU A 132 -9.89 8.16 -22.13
CA GLU A 132 -10.26 9.51 -21.65
C GLU A 132 -11.21 9.43 -20.45
N ASP A 133 -12.23 8.58 -20.52
CA ASP A 133 -13.19 8.34 -19.44
C ASP A 133 -12.48 7.83 -18.18
N TYR A 134 -11.56 6.87 -18.32
CA TYR A 134 -10.73 6.41 -17.21
C TYR A 134 -9.91 7.54 -16.58
N VAL A 135 -9.26 8.37 -17.37
CA VAL A 135 -8.43 9.48 -16.87
C VAL A 135 -9.30 10.49 -16.10
N VAL A 136 -10.48 10.81 -16.65
CA VAL A 136 -11.44 11.72 -15.99
C VAL A 136 -11.97 11.10 -14.70
N SER A 137 -12.35 9.83 -14.71
CA SER A 137 -12.82 9.10 -13.52
C SER A 137 -11.75 9.09 -12.42
N ARG A 138 -10.51 8.80 -12.78
CA ARG A 138 -9.37 8.86 -11.85
C ARG A 138 -9.21 10.26 -11.24
N TYR A 139 -9.22 11.30 -12.07
CA TYR A 139 -9.13 12.68 -11.60
C TYR A 139 -10.25 13.01 -10.61
N GLN A 140 -11.47 12.65 -10.92
CA GLN A 140 -12.62 12.92 -10.06
C GLN A 140 -12.55 12.16 -8.72
N MET A 141 -12.11 10.91 -8.72
CA MET A 141 -11.89 10.14 -7.49
C MET A 141 -10.83 10.80 -6.61
N TYR A 142 -9.75 11.31 -7.20
CA TYR A 142 -8.75 12.08 -6.44
C TYR A 142 -9.36 13.30 -5.77
N MET A 143 -10.15 14.08 -6.50
CA MET A 143 -10.74 15.32 -5.98
C MET A 143 -11.86 15.07 -4.96
N GLN A 144 -12.69 14.06 -5.18
CA GLN A 144 -13.91 13.85 -4.39
C GLN A 144 -13.72 12.86 -3.23
N VAL A 145 -12.75 11.94 -3.31
CA VAL A 145 -12.54 10.87 -2.34
C VAL A 145 -11.17 11.01 -1.66
N TYR A 146 -10.07 10.86 -2.41
CA TYR A 146 -8.74 10.78 -1.80
C TYR A 146 -8.25 12.11 -1.23
N PHE A 147 -8.57 13.24 -1.87
CA PHE A 147 -8.25 14.59 -1.36
C PHE A 147 -9.42 15.26 -0.64
N HIS A 148 -10.45 14.50 -0.28
CA HIS A 148 -11.54 15.06 0.49
C HIS A 148 -11.03 15.65 1.82
N PRO A 149 -11.46 16.85 2.23
CA PRO A 149 -10.95 17.52 3.43
C PRO A 149 -11.04 16.67 4.69
N ALA A 150 -12.10 15.88 4.87
CA ALA A 150 -12.26 15.01 6.03
C ALA A 150 -11.19 13.89 6.04
N THR A 151 -10.91 13.24 4.88
CA THR A 151 -9.87 12.22 4.75
C THR A 151 -8.51 12.81 5.10
N ARG A 152 -8.19 13.98 4.55
CA ARG A 152 -6.91 14.67 4.85
C ARG A 152 -6.80 15.11 6.30
N ALA A 153 -7.90 15.56 6.91
CA ALA A 153 -7.92 15.91 8.34
C ALA A 153 -7.61 14.70 9.22
N MET A 154 -8.22 13.54 8.95
CA MET A 154 -7.95 12.29 9.69
C MET A 154 -6.51 11.84 9.54
N GLU A 155 -5.93 11.95 8.34
CA GLU A 155 -4.53 11.64 8.10
C GLU A 155 -3.60 12.54 8.94
N VAL A 156 -3.87 13.85 8.99
CA VAL A 156 -3.09 14.80 9.81
C VAL A 156 -3.22 14.49 11.30
N LEU A 157 -4.42 14.14 11.77
CA LEU A 157 -4.65 13.74 13.17
C LEU A 157 -3.83 12.49 13.51
N LEU A 158 -3.87 11.47 12.67
CA LEU A 158 -3.12 10.24 12.84
C LEU A 158 -1.60 10.50 12.86
N GLN A 159 -1.10 11.31 11.92
CA GLN A 159 0.32 11.72 11.91
C GLN A 159 0.73 12.41 13.22
N ASN A 160 -0.09 13.33 13.71
CA ASN A 160 0.20 14.06 14.94
C ASN A 160 0.15 13.15 16.17
N LEU A 161 -0.81 12.22 16.23
CA LEU A 161 -0.90 11.22 17.28
C LEU A 161 0.36 10.35 17.35
N LEU A 162 0.78 9.79 16.22
CA LEU A 162 1.97 8.94 16.17
C LEU A 162 3.27 9.71 16.43
N LYS A 163 3.38 10.96 15.94
CA LYS A 163 4.49 11.85 16.28
C LYS A 163 4.55 12.14 17.79
N ARG A 164 3.39 12.37 18.40
CA ARG A 164 3.31 12.58 19.85
C ARG A 164 3.75 11.34 20.62
N ALA A 165 3.24 10.16 20.24
CA ALA A 165 3.65 8.89 20.83
C ALA A 165 5.16 8.68 20.78
N ARG A 166 5.78 8.90 19.61
CA ARG A 166 7.25 8.83 19.44
C ARG A 166 7.99 9.84 20.31
N THR A 167 7.44 11.04 20.50
CA THR A 167 8.06 12.11 21.30
C THR A 167 8.06 11.77 22.80
N ILE A 168 6.98 11.19 23.30
CA ILE A 168 6.87 10.87 24.75
C ILE A 168 7.47 9.50 25.11
N TYR A 169 7.72 8.64 24.11
CA TYR A 169 8.23 7.28 24.32
C TYR A 169 9.48 7.23 25.21
N PRO A 170 10.53 8.07 25.05
CA PRO A 170 11.74 8.02 25.87
C PRO A 170 11.47 8.17 27.37
N ASP A 171 10.47 8.99 27.72
CA ASP A 171 10.10 9.28 29.11
C ASP A 171 9.04 8.30 29.66
N GLN A 172 8.37 7.54 28.79
CA GLN A 172 7.25 6.65 29.15
C GLN A 172 7.46 5.21 28.64
N LYS A 173 8.68 4.72 28.59
CA LYS A 173 9.00 3.38 28.06
C LYS A 173 8.19 2.27 28.68
N GLU A 174 8.01 2.28 30.02
CA GLU A 174 7.23 1.26 30.73
C GLU A 174 5.75 1.27 30.30
N TYR A 175 5.16 2.44 30.11
CA TYR A 175 3.79 2.56 29.59
C TYR A 175 3.64 1.94 28.22
N PHE A 176 4.53 2.26 27.27
CA PHE A 176 4.48 1.68 25.92
C PHE A 176 4.80 0.19 25.90
N GLN A 177 5.65 -0.29 26.81
CA GLN A 177 5.95 -1.71 26.95
C GLN A 177 4.71 -2.52 27.35
N LEU A 178 3.84 -1.94 28.18
CA LEU A 178 2.59 -2.55 28.62
C LEU A 178 1.45 -2.40 27.61
N THR A 179 1.38 -1.27 26.92
CA THR A 179 0.22 -0.90 26.08
C THR A 179 0.42 -1.12 24.59
N SER A 180 1.66 -0.97 24.08
CA SER A 180 1.96 -0.94 22.65
C SER A 180 3.31 -1.57 22.30
N PRO A 181 3.61 -2.79 22.79
CA PRO A 181 4.96 -3.37 22.68
C PRO A 181 5.46 -3.54 21.24
N ARG A 182 4.58 -3.78 20.25
CA ARG A 182 4.99 -3.96 18.85
C ARG A 182 5.39 -2.66 18.14
N LEU A 183 5.14 -1.49 18.75
CA LEU A 183 5.63 -0.21 18.25
C LEU A 183 7.06 0.13 18.72
N ILE A 184 7.55 -0.52 19.75
CA ILE A 184 8.86 -0.22 20.34
C ILE A 184 9.99 -0.34 19.32
N PRO A 185 10.11 -1.42 18.51
CA PRO A 185 11.14 -1.52 17.49
C PRO A 185 11.16 -0.34 16.51
N PHE A 186 9.98 0.21 16.19
CA PHE A 186 9.85 1.38 15.30
C PHE A 186 10.28 2.68 15.98
N PHE A 187 10.06 2.83 17.28
CA PHE A 187 10.55 3.99 18.04
C PHE A 187 12.06 3.94 18.25
N GLU A 188 12.62 2.75 18.39
CA GLU A 188 14.06 2.52 18.60
C GLU A 188 14.84 2.36 17.28
N GLU A 189 14.14 2.36 16.14
CA GLU A 189 14.72 2.21 14.80
C GLU A 189 15.47 0.86 14.59
N GLU A 190 15.03 -0.18 15.31
CA GLU A 190 15.60 -1.54 15.26
C GLU A 190 14.54 -2.54 14.75
N VAL A 191 13.95 -2.28 13.59
CA VAL A 191 12.81 -3.04 13.04
C VAL A 191 13.31 -4.27 12.26
N THR A 192 12.90 -5.45 12.70
CA THR A 192 13.06 -6.69 11.92
C THR A 192 11.88 -6.87 10.95
N ILE A 193 12.04 -7.75 9.96
CA ILE A 193 10.94 -8.10 9.04
C ILE A 193 9.74 -8.67 9.81
N GLN A 194 9.98 -9.43 10.87
CA GLN A 194 8.92 -10.01 11.69
C GLN A 194 8.17 -8.95 12.51
N ASP A 195 8.88 -7.96 13.04
CA ASP A 195 8.24 -6.81 13.73
C ASP A 195 7.33 -6.06 12.75
N TYR A 196 7.81 -5.85 11.52
CA TYR A 196 7.03 -5.18 10.48
C TYR A 196 5.75 -5.94 10.12
N LEU A 197 5.86 -7.25 9.89
CA LEU A 197 4.72 -8.11 9.55
C LEU A 197 3.70 -8.28 10.70
N ASN A 198 4.14 -8.11 11.96
CA ASN A 198 3.29 -8.22 13.13
C ASN A 198 2.55 -6.93 13.50
N LEU A 199 2.76 -5.84 12.78
CA LEU A 199 2.12 -4.55 13.05
C LEU A 199 1.20 -4.15 11.91
N ASP A 200 -0.09 -4.42 12.05
CA ASP A 200 -1.13 -4.07 11.11
C ASP A 200 -2.11 -3.00 11.65
N ASP A 201 -3.07 -2.59 10.82
CA ASP A 201 -4.12 -1.64 11.21
C ASP A 201 -4.93 -2.12 12.40
N GLY A 202 -5.18 -3.43 12.52
CA GLY A 202 -5.93 -4.02 13.62
C GLY A 202 -5.21 -3.87 14.96
N VAL A 203 -3.91 -4.13 14.96
CA VAL A 203 -3.04 -3.93 16.14
C VAL A 203 -2.99 -2.45 16.51
N MET A 204 -2.79 -1.57 15.52
CA MET A 204 -2.75 -0.13 15.76
C MET A 204 -4.07 0.41 16.30
N ASN A 205 -5.21 -0.02 15.76
CA ASN A 205 -6.53 0.34 16.29
C ASN A 205 -6.70 -0.07 17.76
N THR A 206 -6.20 -1.25 18.12
CA THR A 206 -6.22 -1.70 19.53
C THR A 206 -5.39 -0.77 20.41
N TYR A 207 -4.21 -0.35 19.95
CA TYR A 207 -3.37 0.60 20.68
C TYR A 207 -4.03 1.96 20.84
N PHE A 208 -4.68 2.47 19.79
CA PHE A 208 -5.41 3.74 19.88
C PHE A 208 -6.55 3.69 20.91
N GLN A 209 -7.27 2.58 21.00
CA GLN A 209 -8.29 2.41 22.06
C GLN A 209 -7.69 2.48 23.46
N VAL A 210 -6.55 1.82 23.68
CA VAL A 210 -5.85 1.87 24.97
C VAL A 210 -5.31 3.27 25.26
N TRP A 211 -4.81 3.97 24.23
CA TRP A 211 -4.29 5.33 24.38
C TRP A 211 -5.37 6.39 24.65
N MET A 212 -6.66 6.09 24.41
CA MET A 212 -7.75 6.98 24.83
C MET A 212 -7.77 7.20 26.36
N ASP A 213 -7.30 6.23 27.13
CA ASP A 213 -7.17 6.32 28.59
C ASP A 213 -5.78 6.83 29.04
N SER A 214 -4.96 7.31 28.12
CA SER A 214 -3.62 7.82 28.40
C SER A 214 -3.67 9.05 29.30
N PRO A 215 -2.73 9.19 30.26
CA PRO A 215 -2.56 10.41 31.04
C PRO A 215 -2.06 11.60 30.21
N ASP A 216 -1.56 11.37 28.98
CA ASP A 216 -1.14 12.41 28.07
C ASP A 216 -2.35 13.08 27.40
N THR A 217 -2.66 14.31 27.83
CA THR A 217 -3.84 15.06 27.36
C THR A 217 -3.79 15.37 25.84
N VAL A 218 -2.63 15.43 25.24
CA VAL A 218 -2.47 15.68 23.79
C VAL A 218 -2.89 14.43 23.01
N SER A 219 -2.45 13.25 23.43
CA SER A 219 -2.87 11.98 22.84
C SER A 219 -4.38 11.77 22.95
N TYR A 220 -4.94 12.00 24.14
CA TYR A 220 -6.39 11.94 24.36
C TYR A 220 -7.15 12.87 23.41
N THR A 221 -6.73 14.12 23.26
CA THR A 221 -7.39 15.09 22.39
C THR A 221 -7.40 14.63 20.92
N HIS A 222 -6.29 14.08 20.40
CA HIS A 222 -6.22 13.58 19.03
C HIS A 222 -7.10 12.34 18.77
N LEU A 223 -7.39 11.54 19.80
CA LEU A 223 -8.19 10.33 19.67
C LEU A 223 -9.69 10.58 19.88
N THR A 224 -10.09 11.71 20.46
CA THR A 224 -11.48 12.04 20.77
C THR A 224 -12.12 13.07 19.84
N LEU A 225 -11.35 13.62 18.88
CA LEU A 225 -11.83 14.49 17.81
C LEU A 225 -12.27 13.69 16.60
#